data_4961728ee79bfa2fb9417a93c2631037
#
_entry.id   4961728ee79bfa2fb9417a93c2631037
#
_cell.length_a   1.000
_cell.length_b   1.000
_cell.length_c   1.000
_cell.angle_alpha   90.00
_cell.angle_beta   90.00
_cell.angle_gamma   90.00
#
_symmetry.space_group_name_H-M   'P 1'
#
loop_
_entity.id
_entity.type
_entity.pdbx_description
1 polymer ?
#
loop_
_entity_poly.entity_id
_entity_poly.type
_entity_poly.pdbx_seq_one_letter_code
_entity_poly.pdbx_strand_id
1 'polypeptide(L)'
;INNFVCENGVRVEAHSTQESVRGRLHLNQRPDCLILDDIETNKTKDSKAYTKQVADHISEAMAGMSPDGFMLYLGNYITEYGNIDQIFKRAVKDKGIRVRNIPIMIDGKPAWDSKYALTDEEATKTDKVSIEDKQRQLGSLVFSYEMMNQPIDEMMAEFKKEFAQFETTEKVRTLETRCYVTIDS
;
A
#
# COMPACT_ATOMS: atom_id res chain seq x y z
N ILE A 1 -11.57 5.67 22.49
CA ILE A 1 -11.69 4.34 23.14
C ILE A 1 -10.87 3.39 22.28
N ASN A 2 -9.75 2.90 22.80
CA ASN A 2 -8.86 2.02 22.05
C ASN A 2 -9.21 0.53 22.22
N ASN A 3 -10.20 0.21 23.06
CA ASN A 3 -10.67 -1.16 23.24
C ASN A 3 -12.12 -1.20 23.74
N PHE A 4 -12.82 -2.26 23.43
CA PHE A 4 -14.15 -2.56 23.94
C PHE A 4 -14.40 -4.08 23.91
N VAL A 5 -15.39 -4.52 24.68
CA VAL A 5 -15.84 -5.91 24.69
C VAL A 5 -17.29 -5.92 24.21
N CYS A 6 -17.58 -6.74 23.21
CA CYS A 6 -18.92 -6.95 22.68
C CYS A 6 -19.76 -7.78 23.68
N GLU A 7 -21.09 -7.74 23.56
CA GLU A 7 -22.01 -8.53 24.40
C GLU A 7 -21.75 -10.03 24.36
N ASN A 8 -21.25 -10.52 23.22
CA ASN A 8 -20.85 -11.94 23.02
C ASN A 8 -19.46 -12.29 23.60
N GLY A 9 -18.81 -11.36 24.31
CA GLY A 9 -17.50 -11.56 24.93
C GLY A 9 -16.29 -11.33 24.04
N VAL A 10 -16.48 -11.00 22.75
CA VAL A 10 -15.37 -10.67 21.83
C VAL A 10 -14.77 -9.33 22.25
N ARG A 11 -13.46 -9.32 22.50
CA ARG A 11 -12.70 -8.09 22.75
C ARG A 11 -12.07 -7.58 21.46
N VAL A 12 -12.24 -6.30 21.20
CA VAL A 12 -11.61 -5.58 20.07
C VAL A 12 -10.67 -4.53 20.64
N GLU A 13 -9.44 -4.51 20.16
CA GLU A 13 -8.43 -3.52 20.52
C GLU A 13 -7.87 -2.86 19.24
N ALA A 14 -7.72 -1.53 19.28
CA ALA A 14 -7.07 -0.77 18.21
C ALA A 14 -5.70 -0.29 18.68
N HIS A 15 -4.68 -0.51 17.86
CA HIS A 15 -3.31 -0.14 18.13
C HIS A 15 -2.70 0.58 16.93
N SER A 16 -1.76 1.49 17.19
CA SER A 16 -0.92 2.07 16.17
C SER A 16 0.28 1.17 15.85
N THR A 17 0.88 1.35 14.67
CA THR A 17 2.10 0.64 14.28
C THR A 17 3.33 0.98 15.14
N GLN A 18 3.21 1.93 16.06
CA GLN A 18 4.28 2.30 17.01
C GLN A 18 4.11 1.63 18.37
N GLU A 19 2.97 0.98 18.62
CA GLU A 19 2.69 0.28 19.87
C GLU A 19 3.01 -1.21 19.75
N SER A 20 3.69 -1.78 20.75
CA SER A 20 3.86 -3.23 20.79
C SER A 20 2.53 -3.91 21.08
N VAL A 21 2.16 -4.84 20.21
CA VAL A 21 0.98 -5.70 20.36
C VAL A 21 1.32 -7.05 20.97
N ARG A 22 2.61 -7.31 21.22
CA ARG A 22 3.10 -8.56 21.77
C ARG A 22 2.65 -8.78 23.22
N GLY A 23 2.28 -10.01 23.55
CA GLY A 23 1.88 -10.40 24.93
C GLY A 23 0.48 -9.98 25.33
N ARG A 24 -0.33 -9.50 24.41
CA ARG A 24 -1.75 -9.16 24.68
C ARG A 24 -2.55 -10.44 24.90
N LEU A 25 -3.32 -10.45 25.98
CA LEU A 25 -4.18 -11.56 26.35
C LEU A 25 -5.56 -11.02 26.80
N HIS A 26 -6.60 -11.73 26.46
CA HIS A 26 -7.93 -11.56 27.03
C HIS A 26 -8.43 -12.90 27.56
N LEU A 27 -8.79 -12.98 28.84
CA LEU A 27 -9.22 -14.23 29.51
C LEU A 27 -8.22 -15.40 29.27
N ASN A 28 -6.91 -15.12 29.33
CA ASN A 28 -5.81 -16.05 29.04
C ASN A 28 -5.75 -16.56 27.60
N GLN A 29 -6.47 -15.94 26.68
CA GLN A 29 -6.43 -16.27 25.25
C GLN A 29 -5.65 -15.21 24.48
N ARG A 30 -4.87 -15.67 23.48
CA ARG A 30 -4.21 -14.79 22.52
C ARG A 30 -5.20 -14.29 21.48
N PRO A 31 -4.92 -13.16 20.81
CA PRO A 31 -5.71 -12.69 19.67
C PRO A 31 -5.82 -13.80 18.61
N ASP A 32 -7.00 -14.03 18.10
CA ASP A 32 -7.33 -14.97 17.04
C ASP A 32 -7.58 -14.29 15.69
N CYS A 33 -7.74 -12.98 15.69
CA CYS A 33 -7.89 -12.17 14.49
C CYS A 33 -7.00 -10.92 14.59
N LEU A 34 -6.19 -10.67 13.56
CA LEU A 34 -5.42 -9.46 13.39
C LEU A 34 -5.85 -8.77 12.10
N ILE A 35 -6.34 -7.54 12.21
CA ILE A 35 -6.69 -6.71 11.06
C ILE A 35 -5.63 -5.62 10.93
N LEU A 36 -4.92 -5.61 9.83
CA LEU A 36 -3.98 -4.57 9.45
C LEU A 36 -4.69 -3.69 8.42
N ASP A 37 -4.99 -2.47 8.80
CA ASP A 37 -5.76 -1.54 7.98
C ASP A 37 -4.88 -0.36 7.58
N ASP A 38 -4.62 -0.25 6.29
CA ASP A 38 -3.91 0.86 5.64
C ASP A 38 -2.56 1.24 6.29
N ILE A 39 -1.80 0.22 6.73
CA ILE A 39 -0.53 0.44 7.45
C ILE A 39 0.63 0.84 6.54
N GLU A 40 0.50 0.66 5.23
CA GLU A 40 1.43 1.21 4.25
C GLU A 40 0.95 2.59 3.79
N THR A 41 1.87 3.54 3.80
CA THR A 41 1.60 4.94 3.48
C THR A 41 2.60 5.45 2.43
N ASN A 42 2.50 6.69 2.03
CA ASN A 42 3.50 7.33 1.17
C ASN A 42 4.93 7.24 1.72
N LYS A 43 5.11 7.14 3.05
CA LYS A 43 6.45 6.91 3.65
C LYS A 43 7.04 5.55 3.28
N THR A 44 6.19 4.54 3.08
CA THR A 44 6.61 3.22 2.60
C THR A 44 7.18 3.32 1.18
N LYS A 45 6.57 4.14 0.33
CA LYS A 45 7.03 4.41 -1.03
C LYS A 45 8.43 5.04 -1.05
N ASP A 46 8.70 5.95 -0.12
CA ASP A 46 9.90 6.77 -0.13
C ASP A 46 11.07 6.14 0.68
N SER A 47 10.79 5.12 1.51
CA SER A 47 11.79 4.56 2.42
C SER A 47 11.70 3.05 2.59
N LYS A 48 12.67 2.33 2.02
CA LYS A 48 12.83 0.88 2.25
C LYS A 48 13.08 0.54 3.73
N ALA A 49 13.71 1.44 4.48
CA ALA A 49 13.93 1.26 5.93
C ALA A 49 12.60 1.29 6.67
N TYR A 50 11.72 2.20 6.33
CA TYR A 50 10.37 2.27 6.91
C TYR A 50 9.53 1.05 6.54
N THR A 51 9.59 0.60 5.27
CA THR A 51 8.93 -0.65 4.83
C THR A 51 9.37 -1.84 5.67
N LYS A 52 10.68 -1.96 5.94
CA LYS A 52 11.21 -3.00 6.81
C LYS A 52 10.68 -2.88 8.24
N GLN A 53 10.64 -1.68 8.80
CA GLN A 53 10.11 -1.45 10.15
C GLN A 53 8.65 -1.91 10.27
N VAL A 54 7.83 -1.61 9.25
CA VAL A 54 6.43 -2.09 9.18
C VAL A 54 6.39 -3.62 9.10
N ALA A 55 7.25 -4.25 8.29
CA ALA A 55 7.33 -5.71 8.18
C ALA A 55 7.73 -6.37 9.50
N ASP A 56 8.68 -5.80 10.23
CA ASP A 56 9.10 -6.29 11.54
C ASP A 56 7.95 -6.20 12.56
N HIS A 57 7.19 -5.10 12.54
CA HIS A 57 6.00 -4.92 13.38
C HIS A 57 4.89 -5.95 13.06
N ILE A 58 4.62 -6.20 11.78
CA ILE A 58 3.67 -7.24 11.34
C ILE A 58 4.12 -8.61 11.88
N SER A 59 5.39 -8.94 11.74
CA SER A 59 5.96 -10.21 12.19
C SER A 59 5.84 -10.38 13.71
N GLU A 60 6.08 -9.32 14.46
CA GLU A 60 5.91 -9.30 15.91
C GLU A 60 4.45 -9.52 16.32
N ALA A 61 3.52 -8.86 15.64
CA ALA A 61 2.08 -9.00 15.89
C ALA A 61 1.61 -10.43 15.60
N MET A 62 2.03 -11.01 14.49
CA MET A 62 1.72 -12.40 14.12
C MET A 62 2.25 -13.41 15.15
N ALA A 63 3.47 -13.20 15.67
CA ALA A 63 4.04 -14.07 16.71
C ALA A 63 3.26 -14.01 18.03
N GLY A 64 2.49 -12.96 18.25
CA GLY A 64 1.59 -12.81 19.41
C GLY A 64 0.23 -13.47 19.27
N MET A 65 -0.15 -13.93 18.08
CA MET A 65 -1.47 -14.51 17.79
C MET A 65 -1.62 -15.95 18.31
N SER A 66 -2.88 -16.40 18.36
CA SER A 66 -3.22 -17.81 18.53
C SER A 66 -2.70 -18.64 17.35
N PRO A 67 -2.29 -19.92 17.55
CA PRO A 67 -1.87 -20.80 16.45
C PRO A 67 -2.91 -20.96 15.34
N ASP A 68 -4.19 -20.93 15.68
CA ASP A 68 -5.31 -21.04 14.74
C ASP A 68 -5.84 -19.67 14.29
N GLY A 69 -5.15 -18.60 14.66
CA GLY A 69 -5.54 -17.24 14.31
C GLY A 69 -5.33 -16.92 12.84
N PHE A 70 -6.01 -15.91 12.35
CA PHE A 70 -5.88 -15.42 10.98
C PHE A 70 -5.58 -13.94 10.93
N MET A 71 -4.93 -13.51 9.85
CA MET A 71 -4.64 -12.12 9.58
C MET A 71 -5.38 -11.65 8.34
N LEU A 72 -6.01 -10.48 8.43
CA LEU A 72 -6.56 -9.75 7.31
C LEU A 72 -5.71 -8.50 7.08
N TYR A 73 -5.13 -8.37 5.91
CA TYR A 73 -4.37 -7.19 5.51
C TYR A 73 -5.15 -6.42 4.44
N LEU A 74 -5.54 -5.21 4.77
CA LEU A 74 -6.25 -4.28 3.90
C LEU A 74 -5.31 -3.11 3.58
N GLY A 75 -5.31 -2.65 2.35
CA GLY A 75 -4.50 -1.50 1.93
C GLY A 75 -4.33 -1.43 0.42
N ASN A 76 -3.74 -0.33 -0.03
CA ASN A 76 -3.44 -0.09 -1.43
C ASN A 76 -2.09 -0.68 -1.82
N TYR A 77 -1.96 -1.14 -3.05
CA TYR A 77 -0.71 -1.62 -3.61
C TYR A 77 0.11 -0.45 -4.14
N ILE A 78 0.91 0.17 -3.26
CA ILE A 78 1.58 1.44 -3.54
C ILE A 78 2.90 1.24 -4.28
N THR A 79 3.69 0.20 -3.93
CA THR A 79 5.06 0.02 -4.45
C THR A 79 5.42 -1.45 -4.59
N GLU A 80 6.27 -1.78 -5.57
CA GLU A 80 6.76 -3.14 -5.85
C GLU A 80 7.72 -3.71 -4.80
N TYR A 81 8.09 -2.95 -3.78
CA TYR A 81 8.90 -3.42 -2.64
C TYR A 81 8.17 -3.32 -1.30
N GLY A 82 6.88 -2.96 -1.33
CA GLY A 82 6.02 -2.88 -0.14
C GLY A 82 5.72 -4.23 0.48
N ASN A 83 5.11 -4.21 1.66
CA ASN A 83 4.70 -5.44 2.34
C ASN A 83 3.57 -6.15 1.59
N ILE A 84 2.64 -5.41 0.99
CA ILE A 84 1.59 -5.98 0.14
C ILE A 84 2.22 -6.72 -1.04
N ASP A 85 3.21 -6.14 -1.73
CA ASP A 85 3.94 -6.80 -2.81
C ASP A 85 4.58 -8.13 -2.36
N GLN A 86 5.23 -8.13 -1.18
CA GLN A 86 5.82 -9.34 -0.64
C GLN A 86 4.76 -10.41 -0.35
N ILE A 87 3.58 -10.03 0.11
CA ILE A 87 2.44 -10.95 0.32
C ILE A 87 1.96 -11.51 -1.01
N PHE A 88 1.81 -10.70 -2.05
CA PHE A 88 1.45 -11.16 -3.40
C PHE A 88 2.45 -12.20 -3.92
N LYS A 89 3.76 -11.93 -3.82
CA LYS A 89 4.83 -12.84 -4.23
C LYS A 89 4.80 -14.16 -3.45
N ARG A 90 4.53 -14.12 -2.15
CA ARG A 90 4.40 -15.31 -1.31
C ARG A 90 3.16 -16.13 -1.63
N ALA A 91 2.02 -15.49 -1.90
CA ALA A 91 0.75 -16.15 -2.20
C ALA A 91 0.83 -17.07 -3.44
N VAL A 92 1.77 -16.84 -4.35
CA VAL A 92 2.02 -17.73 -5.50
C VAL A 92 2.46 -19.12 -5.04
N LYS A 93 3.18 -19.22 -3.90
CA LYS A 93 3.77 -20.46 -3.39
C LYS A 93 3.02 -21.01 -2.17
N ASP A 94 2.37 -20.15 -1.41
CA ASP A 94 1.71 -20.47 -0.15
C ASP A 94 0.18 -20.43 -0.32
N LYS A 95 -0.43 -21.61 -0.33
CA LYS A 95 -1.90 -21.75 -0.49
C LYS A 95 -2.70 -21.29 0.73
N GLY A 96 -2.05 -21.06 1.86
CA GLY A 96 -2.66 -20.47 3.05
C GLY A 96 -2.92 -18.97 2.89
N ILE A 97 -2.27 -18.31 1.93
CA ILE A 97 -2.44 -16.90 1.65
C ILE A 97 -3.45 -16.72 0.51
N ARG A 98 -4.52 -15.99 0.80
CA ARG A 98 -5.52 -15.60 -0.20
C ARG A 98 -5.38 -14.11 -0.49
N VAL A 99 -5.27 -13.77 -1.76
CA VAL A 99 -5.15 -12.38 -2.22
C VAL A 99 -6.34 -12.02 -3.09
N ARG A 100 -6.87 -10.83 -2.89
CA ARG A 100 -7.89 -10.24 -3.75
C ARG A 100 -7.48 -8.81 -4.09
N ASN A 101 -7.24 -8.55 -5.38
CA ASN A 101 -7.03 -7.21 -5.88
C ASN A 101 -8.35 -6.67 -6.45
N ILE A 102 -8.80 -5.50 -5.97
CA ILE A 102 -10.07 -4.87 -6.37
C ILE A 102 -9.77 -3.44 -6.82
N PRO A 103 -9.36 -3.24 -8.09
CA PRO A 103 -9.20 -1.90 -8.64
C PRO A 103 -10.56 -1.23 -8.83
N ILE A 104 -10.59 0.10 -8.95
CA ILE A 104 -11.85 0.86 -9.20
C ILE A 104 -12.50 0.49 -10.53
N MET A 105 -11.70 -0.01 -11.49
CA MET A 105 -12.19 -0.52 -12.79
C MET A 105 -11.68 -1.93 -13.05
N ILE A 106 -12.57 -2.78 -13.59
CA ILE A 106 -12.25 -4.14 -14.05
C ILE A 106 -12.84 -4.28 -15.45
N ASP A 107 -12.03 -4.69 -16.43
CA ASP A 107 -12.43 -4.89 -17.82
C ASP A 107 -13.16 -3.67 -18.43
N GLY A 108 -12.68 -2.46 -18.10
CA GLY A 108 -13.24 -1.20 -18.60
C GLY A 108 -14.58 -0.81 -17.96
N LYS A 109 -14.99 -1.46 -16.88
CA LYS A 109 -16.22 -1.13 -16.13
C LYS A 109 -15.89 -0.77 -14.69
N PRO A 110 -16.71 0.08 -14.02
CA PRO A 110 -16.57 0.30 -12.60
C PRO A 110 -16.69 -0.99 -11.81
N ALA A 111 -15.75 -1.26 -10.88
CA ALA A 111 -15.85 -2.44 -10.01
C ALA A 111 -17.02 -2.33 -9.01
N TRP A 112 -17.47 -1.12 -8.76
CA TRP A 112 -18.64 -0.82 -7.93
C TRP A 112 -19.59 0.10 -8.70
N ASP A 113 -20.37 -0.51 -9.60
CA ASP A 113 -21.26 0.15 -10.56
C ASP A 113 -22.40 0.95 -9.92
N SER A 114 -22.86 0.58 -8.73
CA SER A 114 -23.86 1.35 -7.98
C SER A 114 -23.34 2.69 -7.45
N LYS A 115 -22.00 2.84 -7.29
CA LYS A 115 -21.36 4.05 -6.75
C LYS A 115 -20.68 4.88 -7.82
N TYR A 116 -20.05 4.24 -8.80
CA TYR A 116 -19.19 4.89 -9.77
C TYR A 116 -19.76 4.81 -11.19
N ALA A 117 -19.54 5.86 -11.97
CA ALA A 117 -19.73 5.92 -13.42
C ALA A 117 -18.38 6.19 -14.10
N LEU A 118 -18.20 5.79 -15.34
CA LEU A 118 -16.94 5.97 -16.05
C LEU A 118 -16.69 7.45 -16.37
N THR A 119 -17.71 8.13 -16.91
CA THR A 119 -17.59 9.51 -17.39
C THR A 119 -18.40 10.50 -16.54
N ASP A 120 -18.07 11.78 -16.66
CA ASP A 120 -18.81 12.85 -15.99
C ASP A 120 -20.27 12.93 -16.45
N GLU A 121 -20.51 12.70 -17.74
CA GLU A 121 -21.85 12.71 -18.32
C GLU A 121 -22.73 11.61 -17.72
N GLU A 122 -22.21 10.38 -17.62
CA GLU A 122 -22.91 9.27 -17.02
C GLU A 122 -23.12 9.48 -15.51
N ALA A 123 -22.12 9.99 -14.82
CA ALA A 123 -22.17 10.30 -13.40
C ALA A 123 -23.28 11.29 -13.07
N THR A 124 -23.40 12.37 -13.84
CA THR A 124 -24.47 13.39 -13.71
C THR A 124 -25.86 12.80 -13.92
N LYS A 125 -26.03 11.91 -14.91
CA LYS A 125 -27.33 11.27 -15.21
C LYS A 125 -27.77 10.28 -14.15
N THR A 126 -26.84 9.66 -13.43
CA THR A 126 -27.10 8.54 -12.52
C THR A 126 -26.86 8.86 -11.04
N ASP A 127 -26.52 10.10 -10.72
CA ASP A 127 -26.14 10.54 -9.37
C ASP A 127 -25.01 9.69 -8.75
N LYS A 128 -24.00 9.37 -9.59
CA LYS A 128 -22.82 8.59 -9.21
C LYS A 128 -21.56 9.44 -9.19
N VAL A 129 -20.49 8.89 -8.66
CA VAL A 129 -19.17 9.51 -8.66
C VAL A 129 -18.44 9.22 -9.97
N SER A 130 -17.96 10.23 -10.68
CA SER A 130 -17.20 10.07 -11.92
C SER A 130 -15.79 9.54 -11.65
N ILE A 131 -15.41 8.46 -12.33
CA ILE A 131 -14.04 7.95 -12.31
C ILE A 131 -13.10 8.89 -13.09
N GLU A 132 -13.59 9.43 -14.21
CA GLU A 132 -12.84 10.41 -15.01
C GLU A 132 -12.50 11.67 -14.20
N ASP A 133 -13.44 12.18 -13.42
CA ASP A 133 -13.19 13.32 -12.54
C ASP A 133 -12.19 12.99 -11.41
N LYS A 134 -12.31 11.82 -10.79
CA LYS A 134 -11.32 11.36 -9.81
C LYS A 134 -9.93 11.25 -10.40
N GLN A 135 -9.80 10.77 -11.63
CA GLN A 135 -8.50 10.69 -12.30
C GLN A 135 -7.90 12.09 -12.56
N ARG A 136 -8.73 13.07 -12.95
CA ARG A 136 -8.29 14.46 -13.11
C ARG A 136 -7.86 15.09 -11.79
N GLN A 137 -8.61 14.85 -10.71
CA GLN A 137 -8.32 15.40 -9.38
C GLN A 137 -7.03 14.83 -8.77
N LEU A 138 -6.82 13.53 -8.88
CA LEU A 138 -5.68 12.83 -8.28
C LEU A 138 -4.41 12.90 -9.16
N GLY A 139 -4.58 13.08 -10.46
CA GLY A 139 -3.51 12.86 -11.44
C GLY A 139 -3.23 11.38 -11.70
N SER A 140 -2.61 11.08 -12.83
CA SER A 140 -2.45 9.69 -13.33
C SER A 140 -1.69 8.80 -12.37
N LEU A 141 -0.63 9.32 -11.73
CA LEU A 141 0.22 8.54 -10.84
C LEU A 141 -0.51 8.12 -9.56
N VAL A 142 -1.13 9.09 -8.87
CA VAL A 142 -1.88 8.82 -7.63
C VAL A 142 -3.09 7.94 -7.92
N PHE A 143 -3.80 8.19 -9.01
CA PHE A 143 -4.92 7.36 -9.44
C PHE A 143 -4.52 5.90 -9.69
N SER A 144 -3.32 5.67 -10.25
CA SER A 144 -2.82 4.33 -10.51
C SER A 144 -2.67 3.50 -9.22
N TYR A 145 -2.00 4.00 -8.20
CA TYR A 145 -1.80 3.20 -6.99
C TYR A 145 -2.96 3.27 -6.00
N GLU A 146 -3.66 4.42 -5.88
CA GLU A 146 -4.78 4.56 -4.93
C GLU A 146 -6.08 3.92 -5.43
N MET A 147 -6.35 4.01 -6.74
CA MET A 147 -7.63 3.59 -7.30
C MET A 147 -7.53 2.32 -8.14
N MET A 148 -6.45 2.16 -8.89
CA MET A 148 -6.27 0.98 -9.75
C MET A 148 -5.48 -0.14 -9.06
N ASN A 149 -4.94 0.08 -7.85
CA ASN A 149 -4.05 -0.86 -7.15
C ASN A 149 -2.89 -1.33 -8.04
N GLN A 150 -2.35 -0.42 -8.84
CA GLN A 150 -1.18 -0.64 -9.68
C GLN A 150 0.01 0.05 -9.02
N PRO A 151 1.04 -0.69 -8.59
CA PRO A 151 2.16 -0.11 -7.88
C PRO A 151 2.94 0.84 -8.78
N ILE A 152 3.61 1.79 -8.15
CA ILE A 152 4.59 2.63 -8.84
C ILE A 152 5.79 1.74 -9.16
N ASP A 153 6.05 1.55 -10.45
CA ASP A 153 7.25 0.88 -10.93
C ASP A 153 8.30 1.89 -11.43
N GLU A 154 9.50 1.41 -11.73
CA GLU A 154 10.56 2.24 -12.31
C GLU A 154 10.16 2.81 -13.71
N MET A 155 9.18 2.20 -14.39
CA MET A 155 8.71 2.68 -15.70
C MET A 155 7.85 3.94 -15.60
N MET A 156 7.22 4.17 -14.45
CA MET A 156 6.45 5.39 -14.16
C MET A 156 7.30 6.48 -13.50
N ALA A 157 8.56 6.18 -13.17
CA ALA A 157 9.47 7.17 -12.63
C ALA A 157 9.71 8.31 -13.63
N GLU A 158 9.71 9.54 -13.13
CA GLU A 158 9.98 10.74 -13.93
C GLU A 158 11.37 10.68 -14.59
N PHE A 159 12.33 9.99 -13.94
CA PHE A 159 13.66 9.68 -14.48
C PHE A 159 13.83 8.17 -14.61
N LYS A 160 13.74 7.64 -15.82
CA LYS A 160 13.98 6.23 -16.09
C LYS A 160 15.48 5.96 -16.19
N LYS A 161 15.93 4.83 -15.63
CA LYS A 161 17.36 4.42 -15.73
C LYS A 161 17.86 4.34 -17.16
N GLU A 162 17.00 3.97 -18.10
CA GLU A 162 17.32 3.91 -19.53
C GLU A 162 17.66 5.26 -20.15
N PHE A 163 17.21 6.37 -19.52
CA PHE A 163 17.57 7.73 -19.94
C PHE A 163 18.83 8.26 -19.24
N ALA A 164 19.37 7.54 -18.26
CA ALA A 164 20.60 7.92 -17.61
C ALA A 164 21.77 7.62 -18.53
N GLN A 165 22.42 8.66 -19.02
CA GLN A 165 23.65 8.54 -19.80
C GLN A 165 24.85 8.76 -18.87
N PHE A 166 25.73 7.77 -18.82
CA PHE A 166 26.96 7.86 -18.05
C PHE A 166 28.10 8.25 -19.00
N GLU A 167 28.77 9.35 -18.71
CA GLU A 167 29.94 9.80 -19.45
C GLU A 167 31.20 9.57 -18.63
N THR A 168 32.32 9.37 -19.33
CA THR A 168 33.61 9.23 -18.66
C THR A 168 34.04 10.57 -18.05
N THR A 169 34.78 10.52 -16.92
CA THR A 169 35.32 11.71 -16.27
C THR A 169 36.16 12.57 -17.20
N GLU A 170 36.88 11.96 -18.14
CA GLU A 170 37.68 12.65 -19.15
C GLU A 170 36.80 13.45 -20.12
N LYS A 171 35.71 12.87 -20.60
CA LYS A 171 34.78 13.54 -21.48
C LYS A 171 34.05 14.70 -20.81
N VAL A 172 33.65 14.52 -19.55
CA VAL A 172 33.02 15.59 -18.76
C VAL A 172 33.96 16.78 -18.54
N ARG A 173 35.27 16.53 -18.34
CA ARG A 173 36.27 17.58 -18.17
C ARG A 173 36.51 18.42 -19.41
N THR A 174 36.20 17.90 -20.61
CA THR A 174 36.32 18.61 -21.89
C THR A 174 35.10 19.45 -22.23
N LEU A 175 33.99 19.33 -21.48
CA LEU A 175 32.77 20.08 -21.68
C LEU A 175 32.81 21.36 -20.82
N GLU A 176 32.34 22.48 -21.38
CA GLU A 176 32.05 23.67 -20.59
C GLU A 176 30.83 23.39 -19.69
N THR A 177 31.06 22.90 -18.48
CA THR A 177 30.02 22.50 -17.52
C THR A 177 30.07 23.38 -16.28
N ARG A 178 28.87 23.68 -15.72
CA ARG A 178 28.75 24.23 -14.38
C ARG A 178 28.42 23.09 -13.42
N CYS A 179 29.26 22.91 -12.41
CA CYS A 179 28.98 21.93 -11.36
C CYS A 179 28.06 22.54 -10.30
N TYR A 180 26.97 21.84 -9.98
CA TYR A 180 26.11 22.13 -8.83
C TYR A 180 26.26 21.00 -7.83
N VAL A 181 26.48 21.34 -6.58
CA VAL A 181 26.48 20.40 -5.46
C VAL A 181 25.25 20.68 -4.62
N THR A 182 24.34 19.72 -4.54
CA THR A 182 23.24 19.75 -3.57
C THR A 182 23.65 18.91 -2.37
N ILE A 183 23.56 19.49 -1.19
CA ILE A 183 23.75 18.79 0.08
C ILE A 183 22.36 18.62 0.66
N ASP A 184 21.92 17.37 0.75
CA ASP A 184 20.70 17.00 1.44
C ASP A 184 20.99 16.95 2.95
N SER A 185 20.25 17.73 3.74
CA SER A 185 20.43 17.88 5.20
C SER A 185 19.44 16.99 5.96
#